data_dcdca0926820d8551167512bacf807bd
#
_entry.id   dcdca0926820d8551167512bacf807bd
#
_cell.length_a   1.000
_cell.length_b   1.000
_cell.length_c   1.000
_cell.angle_alpha   90.00
_cell.angle_beta   90.00
_cell.angle_gamma   90.00
#
_symmetry.space_group_name_H-M   'P 1'
#
loop_
_entity.id
_entity.type
_entity.pdbx_description
1 polymer ?
#
loop_
_entity_poly.entity_id
_entity_poly.type
_entity_poly.pdbx_seq_one_letter_code
_entity_poly.pdbx_strand_id
1 'polypeptide(L)'
;MNYRSVFYVLGKIMNILGLLMLLPLFVSVYYNLQGFQEADYISFVIPIALLLFLGQLLKFFKPQSVKIYAREGLVICGLGWILVSLFGSLPFIISGAIPNFVNAFFETTSGFTTTGATVLNEIESLPKSILFWRSFTHWIGGMGILSFLIAIVPKSNSNSMYVMKAEVPGPMAGKVTPKISESARSLYIIYSVMTVVQILILFFGTRITGKNLRLFDSVVTSFATAGTGGFSVLNDSILGYHSKFVEWVCVIFMFLFGVNFNLYFFLLTKKYKEAFKDEEFRTYVIINLTFIILITLNI
;
A
#
# COMPACT_ATOMS: atom_id res chain seq x y z
N MET A 1 2.47 30.25 3.34
CA MET A 1 2.25 28.84 3.64
C MET A 1 1.63 28.70 5.03
N ASN A 2 0.59 27.88 5.16
CA ASN A 2 -0.07 27.67 6.45
C ASN A 2 0.56 26.48 7.18
N TYR A 3 1.65 26.72 7.91
CA TYR A 3 2.39 25.67 8.65
C TYR A 3 1.51 24.91 9.65
N ARG A 4 0.53 25.59 10.31
CA ARG A 4 -0.39 24.91 11.24
C ARG A 4 -1.24 23.85 10.55
N SER A 5 -1.73 24.13 9.33
CA SER A 5 -2.47 23.13 8.54
C SER A 5 -1.58 21.95 8.13
N VAL A 6 -0.32 22.23 7.76
CA VAL A 6 0.64 21.17 7.39
C VAL A 6 0.90 20.24 8.58
N PHE A 7 1.30 20.78 9.74
CA PHE A 7 1.56 19.98 10.95
C PHE A 7 0.33 19.19 11.41
N TYR A 8 -0.84 19.80 11.36
CA TYR A 8 -2.09 19.13 11.73
C TYR A 8 -2.38 17.91 10.83
N VAL A 9 -2.16 18.02 9.52
CA VAL A 9 -2.36 16.90 8.58
C VAL A 9 -1.29 15.84 8.74
N LEU A 10 -0.01 16.21 8.89
CA LEU A 10 1.06 15.27 9.18
C LEU A 10 0.81 14.51 10.48
N GLY A 11 0.31 15.17 11.52
CA GLY A 11 -0.10 14.52 12.77
C GLY A 11 -1.22 13.48 12.55
N LYS A 12 -2.16 13.73 11.64
CA LYS A 12 -3.18 12.72 11.27
C LYS A 12 -2.57 11.53 10.54
N ILE A 13 -1.65 11.77 9.62
CA ILE A 13 -0.94 10.70 8.89
C ILE A 13 -0.20 9.79 9.88
N MET A 14 0.53 10.38 10.83
CA MET A 14 1.25 9.62 11.85
C MET A 14 0.31 8.78 12.72
N ASN A 15 -0.82 9.35 13.18
CA ASN A 15 -1.80 8.59 13.94
C ASN A 15 -2.39 7.42 13.15
N ILE A 16 -2.69 7.62 11.86
CA ILE A 16 -3.20 6.56 10.99
C ILE A 16 -2.16 5.46 10.81
N LEU A 17 -0.89 5.82 10.56
CA LEU A 17 0.19 4.86 10.44
C LEU A 17 0.33 4.03 11.72
N GLY A 18 0.30 4.67 12.90
CA GLY A 18 0.32 3.98 14.19
C GLY A 18 -0.84 2.99 14.35
N LEU A 19 -2.05 3.36 13.92
CA LEU A 19 -3.20 2.46 13.95
C LEU A 19 -3.05 1.29 12.96
N LEU A 20 -2.50 1.53 11.77
CA LEU A 20 -2.24 0.47 10.79
C LEU A 20 -1.18 -0.53 11.27
N MET A 21 -0.19 -0.07 12.04
CA MET A 21 0.81 -0.94 12.66
C MET A 21 0.24 -1.89 13.72
N LEU A 22 -1.01 -1.70 14.18
CA LEU A 22 -1.68 -2.68 15.03
C LEU A 22 -1.89 -4.03 14.32
N LEU A 23 -2.04 -4.05 13.00
CA LEU A 23 -2.23 -5.31 12.25
C LEU A 23 -1.00 -6.22 12.32
N PRO A 24 0.23 -5.78 11.99
CA PRO A 24 1.41 -6.61 12.17
C PRO A 24 1.70 -6.92 13.66
N LEU A 25 1.32 -6.05 14.59
CA LEU A 25 1.37 -6.36 16.01
C LEU A 25 0.47 -7.56 16.37
N PHE A 26 -0.76 -7.59 15.86
CA PHE A 26 -1.64 -8.76 16.06
C PHE A 26 -1.06 -10.03 15.44
N VAL A 27 -0.42 -9.94 14.28
CA VAL A 27 0.30 -11.06 13.67
C VAL A 27 1.42 -11.55 14.58
N SER A 28 2.23 -10.65 15.15
CA SER A 28 3.30 -10.99 16.09
C SER A 28 2.74 -11.73 17.31
N VAL A 29 1.71 -11.19 17.96
CA VAL A 29 1.08 -11.81 19.14
C VAL A 29 0.50 -13.18 18.79
N TYR A 30 -0.20 -13.32 17.66
CA TYR A 30 -0.81 -14.58 17.23
C TYR A 30 0.22 -15.69 17.04
N TYR A 31 1.32 -15.42 16.33
CA TYR A 31 2.35 -16.43 16.10
C TYR A 31 3.17 -16.74 17.35
N ASN A 32 3.43 -15.76 18.22
CA ASN A 32 4.06 -16.00 19.52
C ASN A 32 3.22 -16.93 20.41
N LEU A 33 1.90 -16.77 20.42
CA LEU A 33 0.98 -17.65 21.16
C LEU A 33 0.98 -19.08 20.61
N GLN A 34 1.36 -19.27 19.34
CA GLN A 34 1.51 -20.59 18.73
C GLN A 34 2.91 -21.22 18.95
N GLY A 35 3.79 -20.57 19.69
CA GLY A 35 5.13 -21.07 19.99
C GLY A 35 6.17 -20.81 18.90
N PHE A 36 5.87 -19.98 17.91
CA PHE A 36 6.88 -19.54 16.95
C PHE A 36 7.74 -18.44 17.57
N GLN A 37 9.05 -18.45 17.29
CA GLN A 37 9.93 -17.34 17.65
C GLN A 37 9.68 -16.18 16.68
N GLU A 38 8.75 -15.31 17.05
CA GLU A 38 8.44 -14.10 16.31
C GLU A 38 9.29 -12.93 16.81
N ALA A 39 9.31 -11.85 16.01
CA ALA A 39 9.85 -10.58 16.46
C ALA A 39 9.14 -10.15 17.75
N ASP A 40 9.91 -9.69 18.73
CA ASP A 40 9.35 -9.18 19.96
C ASP A 40 8.22 -8.16 19.65
N TYR A 41 7.07 -8.31 20.25
CA TYR A 41 5.94 -7.36 20.11
C TYR A 41 6.35 -5.91 20.38
N ILE A 42 7.42 -5.70 21.18
CA ILE A 42 8.06 -4.40 21.43
C ILE A 42 8.43 -3.70 20.13
N SER A 43 8.83 -4.46 19.09
CA SER A 43 9.20 -3.93 17.77
C SER A 43 8.07 -3.14 17.10
N PHE A 44 6.82 -3.41 17.46
CA PHE A 44 5.66 -2.66 16.97
C PHE A 44 5.09 -1.70 18.02
N VAL A 45 5.10 -2.08 19.30
CA VAL A 45 4.54 -1.26 20.40
C VAL A 45 5.25 0.09 20.51
N ILE A 46 6.59 0.11 20.44
CA ILE A 46 7.37 1.37 20.52
C ILE A 46 7.04 2.31 19.37
N PRO A 47 7.11 1.89 18.08
CA PRO A 47 6.75 2.76 16.96
C PRO A 47 5.29 3.24 17.04
N ILE A 48 4.34 2.40 17.42
CA ILE A 48 2.93 2.77 17.60
C ILE A 48 2.80 3.88 18.64
N ALA A 49 3.38 3.67 19.84
CA ALA A 49 3.32 4.66 20.90
C ALA A 49 3.94 5.99 20.50
N LEU A 50 5.11 5.95 19.84
CA LEU A 50 5.80 7.14 19.35
C LEU A 50 4.99 7.88 18.28
N LEU A 51 4.41 7.16 17.32
CA LEU A 51 3.58 7.72 16.26
C LEU A 51 2.30 8.37 16.82
N LEU A 52 1.62 7.71 17.74
CA LEU A 52 0.42 8.24 18.37
C LEU A 52 0.76 9.47 19.24
N PHE A 53 1.84 9.43 20.00
CA PHE A 53 2.28 10.56 20.83
C PHE A 53 2.62 11.78 19.95
N LEU A 54 3.53 11.62 18.99
CA LEU A 54 3.93 12.71 18.08
C LEU A 54 2.76 13.19 17.22
N GLY A 55 1.93 12.26 16.75
CA GLY A 55 0.73 12.59 15.99
C GLY A 55 -0.27 13.42 16.78
N GLN A 56 -0.47 13.15 18.07
CA GLN A 56 -1.29 13.99 18.94
C GLN A 56 -0.62 15.35 19.21
N LEU A 57 0.69 15.36 19.47
CA LEU A 57 1.44 16.60 19.67
C LEU A 57 1.28 17.56 18.47
N LEU A 58 1.43 17.05 17.25
CA LEU A 58 1.25 17.84 16.02
C LEU A 58 -0.20 18.33 15.84
N LYS A 59 -1.19 17.61 16.36
CA LYS A 59 -2.60 18.04 16.32
C LYS A 59 -2.90 19.23 17.22
N PHE A 60 -2.09 19.54 18.23
CA PHE A 60 -2.26 20.79 19.02
C PHE A 60 -2.14 22.04 18.15
N PHE A 61 -1.45 21.95 17.01
CA PHE A 61 -1.38 23.04 16.03
C PHE A 61 -2.64 23.18 15.17
N LYS A 62 -3.79 22.67 15.63
CA LYS A 62 -5.06 22.74 14.88
C LYS A 62 -5.35 24.16 14.45
N PRO A 63 -5.47 24.44 13.13
CA PRO A 63 -5.85 25.77 12.63
C PRO A 63 -7.36 26.01 12.83
N GLN A 64 -7.77 27.28 12.91
CA GLN A 64 -9.21 27.64 12.96
C GLN A 64 -9.97 27.13 11.72
N SER A 65 -9.30 27.14 10.55
CA SER A 65 -9.80 26.52 9.32
C SER A 65 -8.66 25.81 8.61
N VAL A 66 -8.88 24.54 8.23
CA VAL A 66 -7.90 23.78 7.44
C VAL A 66 -8.02 24.20 5.99
N LYS A 67 -7.20 25.18 5.57
CA LYS A 67 -7.09 25.59 4.17
C LYS A 67 -5.80 25.01 3.61
N ILE A 68 -5.91 24.14 2.62
CA ILE A 68 -4.79 23.50 1.93
C ILE A 68 -4.84 23.95 0.48
N TYR A 69 -3.82 24.64 0.04
CA TYR A 69 -3.60 25.00 -1.35
C TYR A 69 -2.55 24.07 -1.98
N ALA A 70 -2.27 24.21 -3.26
CA ALA A 70 -1.34 23.34 -3.99
C ALA A 70 0.04 23.25 -3.32
N ARG A 71 0.57 24.38 -2.81
CA ARG A 71 1.86 24.43 -2.13
C ARG A 71 1.88 23.63 -0.83
N GLU A 72 0.86 23.78 0.02
CA GLU A 72 0.72 22.97 1.23
C GLU A 72 0.52 21.49 0.89
N GLY A 73 -0.26 21.18 -0.17
CA GLY A 73 -0.48 19.82 -0.64
C GLY A 73 0.84 19.11 -1.01
N LEU A 74 1.69 19.77 -1.80
CA LEU A 74 3.00 19.22 -2.18
C LEU A 74 3.92 19.00 -0.97
N VAL A 75 3.96 19.96 -0.03
CA VAL A 75 4.76 19.84 1.20
C VAL A 75 4.25 18.69 2.08
N ILE A 76 2.94 18.58 2.25
CA ILE A 76 2.32 17.48 3.02
C ILE A 76 2.64 16.12 2.35
N CYS A 77 2.57 16.05 1.03
CA CYS A 77 2.90 14.85 0.28
C CYS A 77 4.38 14.47 0.50
N GLY A 78 5.32 15.34 0.21
CA GLY A 78 6.74 15.05 0.34
C GLY A 78 7.16 14.70 1.77
N LEU A 79 6.77 15.54 2.76
CA LEU A 79 7.07 15.25 4.16
C LEU A 79 6.31 14.02 4.68
N GLY A 80 5.10 13.78 4.20
CA GLY A 80 4.31 12.59 4.55
C GLY A 80 5.06 11.31 4.18
N TRP A 81 5.56 11.19 2.95
CA TRP A 81 6.33 10.04 2.51
C TRP A 81 7.63 9.84 3.30
N ILE A 82 8.35 10.93 3.61
CA ILE A 82 9.56 10.86 4.44
C ILE A 82 9.21 10.36 5.85
N LEU A 83 8.16 10.91 6.48
CA LEU A 83 7.77 10.52 7.83
C LEU A 83 7.28 9.08 7.91
N VAL A 84 6.43 8.62 6.97
CA VAL A 84 5.95 7.24 7.01
C VAL A 84 7.08 6.24 6.76
N SER A 85 8.05 6.56 5.91
CA SER A 85 9.23 5.73 5.69
C SER A 85 10.15 5.72 6.91
N LEU A 86 10.35 6.87 7.55
CA LEU A 86 11.17 7.01 8.75
C LEU A 86 10.62 6.20 9.93
N PHE A 87 9.35 6.38 10.26
CA PHE A 87 8.74 5.66 11.37
C PHE A 87 8.38 4.22 11.02
N GLY A 88 8.08 3.95 9.76
CA GLY A 88 7.84 2.60 9.24
C GLY A 88 9.08 1.72 9.23
N SER A 89 10.30 2.30 9.29
CA SER A 89 11.56 1.55 9.40
C SER A 89 11.85 1.05 10.82
N LEU A 90 11.25 1.65 11.84
CA LEU A 90 11.52 1.29 13.24
C LEU A 90 11.26 -0.18 13.58
N PRO A 91 10.17 -0.84 13.11
CA PRO A 91 9.99 -2.26 13.34
C PRO A 91 11.13 -3.13 12.85
N PHE A 92 11.72 -2.82 11.68
CA PHE A 92 12.86 -3.55 11.14
C PHE A 92 14.14 -3.39 11.99
N ILE A 93 14.36 -2.18 12.53
CA ILE A 93 15.53 -1.88 13.37
C ILE A 93 15.38 -2.53 14.74
N ILE A 94 14.24 -2.33 15.39
CA ILE A 94 13.99 -2.80 16.77
C ILE A 94 13.94 -4.33 16.84
N SER A 95 13.38 -4.99 15.81
CA SER A 95 13.38 -6.45 15.71
C SER A 95 14.75 -7.05 15.40
N GLY A 96 15.71 -6.25 14.99
CA GLY A 96 17.00 -6.73 14.49
C GLY A 96 16.97 -7.33 13.09
N ALA A 97 15.80 -7.34 12.41
CA ALA A 97 15.70 -7.85 11.02
C ALA A 97 16.56 -7.05 10.03
N ILE A 98 16.62 -5.74 10.20
CA ILE A 98 17.52 -4.84 9.46
C ILE A 98 18.09 -3.82 10.46
N PRO A 99 19.23 -4.13 11.13
CA PRO A 99 19.76 -3.28 12.20
C PRO A 99 20.28 -1.93 11.71
N ASN A 100 20.73 -1.86 10.45
CA ASN A 100 21.26 -0.63 9.88
C ASN A 100 20.10 0.31 9.50
N PHE A 101 20.12 1.54 10.05
CA PHE A 101 19.08 2.54 9.82
C PHE A 101 18.87 2.87 8.34
N VAL A 102 19.96 3.05 7.59
CA VAL A 102 19.89 3.43 6.16
C VAL A 102 19.22 2.32 5.35
N ASN A 103 19.59 1.07 5.62
CA ASN A 103 19.03 -0.10 4.98
C ASN A 103 17.54 -0.28 5.34
N ALA A 104 17.18 -0.12 6.62
CA ALA A 104 15.79 -0.21 7.08
C ALA A 104 14.93 0.92 6.49
N PHE A 105 15.47 2.14 6.41
CA PHE A 105 14.79 3.26 5.76
C PHE A 105 14.61 3.02 4.26
N PHE A 106 15.63 2.49 3.57
CA PHE A 106 15.54 2.11 2.16
C PHE A 106 14.46 1.06 1.93
N GLU A 107 14.48 -0.05 2.70
CA GLU A 107 13.49 -1.14 2.58
C GLU A 107 12.07 -0.62 2.79
N THR A 108 11.87 0.23 3.79
CA THR A 108 10.56 0.82 4.09
C THR A 108 10.12 1.82 3.02
N THR A 109 11.04 2.64 2.51
CA THR A 109 10.75 3.58 1.42
C THR A 109 10.38 2.80 0.16
N SER A 110 11.14 1.76 -0.18
CA SER A 110 10.84 0.85 -1.28
C SER A 110 9.46 0.19 -1.11
N GLY A 111 9.10 -0.17 0.13
CA GLY A 111 7.78 -0.71 0.46
C GLY A 111 6.67 0.30 0.18
N PHE A 112 6.72 1.48 0.77
CA PHE A 112 5.66 2.48 0.62
C PHE A 112 5.57 3.10 -0.78
N THR A 113 6.68 3.24 -1.49
CA THR A 113 6.68 3.69 -2.89
C THR A 113 6.39 2.57 -3.89
N THR A 114 6.12 1.37 -3.39
CA THR A 114 5.85 0.17 -4.19
C THR A 114 6.95 -0.16 -5.21
N THR A 115 8.18 0.20 -4.92
CA THR A 115 9.34 -0.02 -5.79
C THR A 115 9.74 -1.49 -5.84
N GLY A 116 9.65 -2.20 -4.70
CA GLY A 116 9.99 -3.62 -4.59
C GLY A 116 11.49 -3.94 -4.55
N ALA A 117 12.36 -2.95 -4.56
CA ALA A 117 13.79 -3.15 -4.35
C ALA A 117 14.08 -3.51 -2.89
N THR A 118 14.94 -4.50 -2.62
CA THR A 118 15.23 -4.98 -1.28
C THR A 118 16.73 -5.04 -0.99
N VAL A 119 17.08 -4.80 0.26
CA VAL A 119 18.44 -5.00 0.80
C VAL A 119 18.59 -6.35 1.50
N LEU A 120 17.51 -7.13 1.58
CA LEU A 120 17.48 -8.43 2.25
C LEU A 120 17.97 -9.52 1.31
N ASN A 121 18.92 -10.34 1.78
CA ASN A 121 19.39 -11.52 1.08
C ASN A 121 18.64 -12.79 1.52
N GLU A 122 18.26 -12.86 2.82
CA GLU A 122 17.55 -13.98 3.41
C GLU A 122 16.19 -13.51 3.94
N ILE A 123 15.14 -13.75 3.16
CA ILE A 123 13.78 -13.28 3.46
C ILE A 123 13.03 -14.32 4.31
N GLU A 124 13.24 -15.62 4.02
CA GLU A 124 12.48 -16.72 4.62
C GLU A 124 12.76 -16.91 6.11
N SER A 125 13.92 -16.46 6.59
CA SER A 125 14.32 -16.50 8.00
C SER A 125 13.65 -15.41 8.85
N LEU A 126 13.01 -14.42 8.22
CA LEU A 126 12.43 -13.30 8.93
C LEU A 126 11.14 -13.69 9.67
N PRO A 127 10.85 -13.05 10.82
CA PRO A 127 9.60 -13.21 11.54
C PRO A 127 8.37 -12.89 10.66
N LYS A 128 7.28 -13.63 10.85
CA LYS A 128 6.04 -13.46 10.07
C LYS A 128 5.43 -12.07 10.20
N SER A 129 5.53 -11.47 11.37
CA SER A 129 5.07 -10.09 11.62
C SER A 129 5.86 -9.06 10.81
N ILE A 130 7.17 -9.24 10.66
CA ILE A 130 8.04 -8.39 9.84
C ILE A 130 7.74 -8.59 8.35
N LEU A 131 7.56 -9.84 7.88
CA LEU A 131 7.17 -10.15 6.52
C LEU A 131 5.78 -9.58 6.18
N PHE A 132 4.84 -9.66 7.15
CA PHE A 132 3.53 -9.04 7.01
C PHE A 132 3.65 -7.52 6.86
N TRP A 133 4.41 -6.86 7.76
CA TRP A 133 4.62 -5.42 7.70
C TRP A 133 5.22 -5.00 6.36
N ARG A 134 6.25 -5.69 5.91
CA ARG A 134 6.92 -5.46 4.63
C ARG A 134 5.94 -5.48 3.45
N SER A 135 5.11 -6.52 3.33
CA SER A 135 4.11 -6.62 2.27
C SER A 135 2.96 -5.63 2.44
N PHE A 136 2.59 -5.33 3.70
CA PHE A 136 1.51 -4.39 4.00
C PHE A 136 1.89 -2.94 3.67
N THR A 137 3.18 -2.57 3.74
CA THR A 137 3.65 -1.27 3.24
C THR A 137 3.36 -1.09 1.75
N HIS A 138 3.49 -2.14 0.92
CA HIS A 138 3.08 -2.12 -0.49
C HIS A 138 1.57 -1.88 -0.64
N TRP A 139 0.76 -2.56 0.15
CA TRP A 139 -0.69 -2.39 0.10
C TRP A 139 -1.12 -0.96 0.48
N ILE A 140 -0.52 -0.38 1.51
CA ILE A 140 -0.77 1.01 1.91
C ILE A 140 -0.28 1.97 0.81
N GLY A 141 0.89 1.71 0.25
CA GLY A 141 1.52 2.54 -0.78
C GLY A 141 0.76 2.53 -2.11
N GLY A 142 0.20 1.39 -2.52
CA GLY A 142 -0.42 1.19 -3.84
C GLY A 142 -1.59 2.14 -4.14
N MET A 143 -2.34 2.56 -3.12
CA MET A 143 -3.37 3.61 -3.27
C MET A 143 -2.96 4.97 -2.74
N GLY A 144 -1.74 5.07 -2.19
CA GLY A 144 -1.21 6.27 -1.59
C GLY A 144 -1.77 6.59 -0.20
N ILE A 145 -0.88 6.95 0.72
CA ILE A 145 -1.26 7.22 2.11
C ILE A 145 -2.13 8.47 2.28
N LEU A 146 -1.95 9.45 1.39
CA LEU A 146 -2.76 10.69 1.44
C LEU A 146 -4.17 10.47 0.88
N SER A 147 -4.32 9.64 -0.14
CA SER A 147 -5.63 9.21 -0.64
C SER A 147 -6.39 8.43 0.42
N PHE A 148 -5.70 7.57 1.18
CA PHE A 148 -6.25 6.88 2.35
C PHE A 148 -6.72 7.86 3.43
N LEU A 149 -5.90 8.88 3.74
CA LEU A 149 -6.29 9.93 4.67
C LEU A 149 -7.56 10.66 4.22
N ILE A 150 -7.66 11.00 2.94
CA ILE A 150 -8.84 11.70 2.37
C ILE A 150 -10.08 10.80 2.43
N ALA A 151 -9.93 9.50 2.20
CA ALA A 151 -11.03 8.54 2.25
C ALA A 151 -11.61 8.38 3.67
N ILE A 152 -10.75 8.44 4.71
CA ILE A 152 -11.16 8.25 6.12
C ILE A 152 -11.68 9.54 6.76
N VAL A 153 -11.10 10.71 6.41
CA VAL A 153 -11.50 11.98 7.02
C VAL A 153 -12.85 12.43 6.47
N PRO A 154 -13.93 12.39 7.28
CA PRO A 154 -15.23 12.82 6.79
C PRO A 154 -15.28 14.32 6.59
N LYS A 155 -15.84 14.72 5.45
CA LYS A 155 -16.32 16.08 5.11
C LYS A 155 -15.38 17.22 5.51
N SER A 156 -14.33 17.41 4.77
CA SER A 156 -13.60 18.68 4.77
C SER A 156 -13.74 19.35 3.40
N ASN A 157 -13.89 20.69 3.45
CA ASN A 157 -14.15 21.61 2.34
C ASN A 157 -13.30 21.30 1.07
N SER A 158 -13.71 21.91 -0.04
CA SER A 158 -13.16 21.86 -1.41
C SER A 158 -11.62 21.85 -1.57
N ASN A 159 -10.86 22.05 -0.50
CA ASN A 159 -9.40 22.19 -0.50
C ASN A 159 -8.63 20.84 -0.42
N SER A 160 -9.27 19.73 -0.12
CA SER A 160 -8.64 18.39 -0.09
C SER A 160 -8.25 17.90 -1.50
N MET A 161 -8.76 18.57 -2.53
CA MET A 161 -8.41 18.27 -3.94
C MET A 161 -6.93 18.46 -4.25
N TYR A 162 -6.26 19.42 -3.64
CA TYR A 162 -4.84 19.67 -3.90
C TYR A 162 -3.93 18.58 -3.34
N VAL A 163 -4.31 17.98 -2.22
CA VAL A 163 -3.59 16.86 -1.61
C VAL A 163 -3.72 15.62 -2.50
N MET A 164 -4.93 15.32 -2.96
CA MET A 164 -5.18 14.18 -3.84
C MET A 164 -4.50 14.33 -5.21
N LYS A 165 -4.51 15.55 -5.79
CA LYS A 165 -3.79 15.82 -7.05
C LYS A 165 -2.28 15.68 -6.95
N ALA A 166 -1.71 15.88 -5.75
CA ALA A 166 -0.27 15.75 -5.54
C ALA A 166 0.19 14.29 -5.50
N GLU A 167 -0.71 13.35 -5.25
CA GLU A 167 -0.37 11.95 -5.02
C GLU A 167 -0.84 11.01 -6.15
N VAL A 168 -2.01 11.28 -6.72
CA VAL A 168 -2.58 10.39 -7.76
C VAL A 168 -1.82 10.54 -9.07
N PRO A 169 -1.14 9.51 -9.56
CA PRO A 169 -0.49 9.55 -10.87
C PRO A 169 -1.54 9.57 -11.99
N GLY A 170 -1.25 10.32 -13.06
CA GLY A 170 -2.05 10.36 -14.27
C GLY A 170 -3.05 11.54 -14.36
N PRO A 171 -3.63 11.76 -15.56
CA PRO A 171 -4.63 12.79 -15.78
C PRO A 171 -5.92 12.44 -15.03
N MET A 172 -6.34 13.33 -14.14
CA MET A 172 -7.62 13.19 -13.45
C MET A 172 -8.78 13.39 -14.44
N ALA A 173 -9.20 12.33 -15.11
CA ALA A 173 -10.39 12.32 -15.97
C ALA A 173 -11.64 12.45 -15.10
N GLY A 174 -12.17 13.67 -14.97
CA GLY A 174 -13.48 13.95 -14.39
C GLY A 174 -13.63 13.62 -12.91
N LYS A 175 -14.54 14.31 -12.24
CA LYS A 175 -14.95 13.98 -10.87
C LYS A 175 -15.77 12.69 -10.89
N VAL A 176 -15.27 11.65 -10.24
CA VAL A 176 -16.00 10.37 -10.12
C VAL A 176 -17.29 10.56 -9.31
N THR A 177 -17.23 11.45 -8.30
CA THR A 177 -18.39 11.87 -7.50
C THR A 177 -18.31 13.36 -7.19
N PRO A 178 -19.43 14.02 -6.80
CA PRO A 178 -19.45 15.44 -6.44
C PRO A 178 -18.52 15.78 -5.27
N LYS A 179 -18.19 14.80 -4.44
CA LYS A 179 -17.31 14.97 -3.28
C LYS A 179 -16.05 14.12 -3.44
N ILE A 180 -14.89 14.75 -3.35
CA ILE A 180 -13.57 14.10 -3.49
C ILE A 180 -13.37 12.97 -2.49
N SER A 181 -13.83 13.14 -1.26
CA SER A 181 -13.78 12.13 -0.21
C SER A 181 -14.62 10.88 -0.56
N GLU A 182 -15.75 11.03 -1.25
CA GLU A 182 -16.58 9.92 -1.71
C GLU A 182 -15.90 9.18 -2.87
N SER A 183 -15.24 9.91 -3.77
CA SER A 183 -14.42 9.31 -4.83
C SER A 183 -13.27 8.49 -4.25
N ALA A 184 -12.46 9.07 -3.38
CA ALA A 184 -11.34 8.36 -2.74
C ALA A 184 -11.81 7.12 -1.98
N ARG A 185 -12.93 7.23 -1.24
CA ARG A 185 -13.50 6.08 -0.51
C ARG A 185 -13.94 4.96 -1.47
N SER A 186 -14.58 5.30 -2.58
CA SER A 186 -15.01 4.30 -3.58
C SER A 186 -13.83 3.58 -4.19
N LEU A 187 -12.76 4.29 -4.52
CA LEU A 187 -11.53 3.71 -5.07
C LEU A 187 -10.86 2.76 -4.05
N TYR A 188 -10.81 3.15 -2.76
CA TYR A 188 -10.27 2.27 -1.71
C TYR A 188 -11.12 1.02 -1.50
N ILE A 189 -12.44 1.13 -1.58
CA ILE A 189 -13.34 -0.04 -1.50
C ILE A 189 -13.05 -1.00 -2.65
N ILE A 190 -12.94 -0.50 -3.89
CA ILE A 190 -12.62 -1.32 -5.06
C ILE A 190 -11.27 -2.02 -4.88
N TYR A 191 -10.24 -1.27 -4.48
CA TYR A 191 -8.91 -1.79 -4.21
C TYR A 191 -8.92 -2.91 -3.16
N SER A 192 -9.60 -2.67 -2.04
CA SER A 192 -9.71 -3.65 -0.95
C SER A 192 -10.49 -4.89 -1.38
N VAL A 193 -11.59 -4.73 -2.11
CA VAL A 193 -12.37 -5.85 -2.63
C VAL A 193 -11.54 -6.70 -3.60
N MET A 194 -10.83 -6.07 -4.54
CA MET A 194 -9.94 -6.77 -5.46
C MET A 194 -8.85 -7.54 -4.71
N THR A 195 -8.26 -6.94 -3.68
CA THR A 195 -7.26 -7.61 -2.82
C THR A 195 -7.86 -8.84 -2.13
N VAL A 196 -9.04 -8.71 -1.53
CA VAL A 196 -9.73 -9.83 -0.88
C VAL A 196 -10.06 -10.95 -1.89
N VAL A 197 -10.53 -10.60 -3.08
CA VAL A 197 -10.81 -11.56 -4.16
C VAL A 197 -9.52 -12.32 -4.53
N GLN A 198 -8.39 -11.64 -4.67
CA GLN A 198 -7.12 -12.29 -4.94
C GLN A 198 -6.68 -13.23 -3.81
N ILE A 199 -6.82 -12.81 -2.54
CA ILE A 199 -6.53 -13.66 -1.37
C ILE A 199 -7.36 -14.95 -1.45
N LEU A 200 -8.65 -14.84 -1.72
CA LEU A 200 -9.54 -16.00 -1.81
C LEU A 200 -9.17 -16.92 -2.97
N ILE A 201 -8.86 -16.36 -4.14
CA ILE A 201 -8.43 -17.13 -5.32
C ILE A 201 -7.12 -17.87 -5.02
N LEU A 202 -6.11 -17.22 -4.43
CA LEU A 202 -4.86 -17.86 -4.05
C LEU A 202 -5.08 -18.96 -3.00
N PHE A 203 -5.86 -18.68 -1.97
CA PHE A 203 -6.08 -19.61 -0.87
C PHE A 203 -6.88 -20.85 -1.26
N PHE A 204 -7.99 -20.68 -1.97
CA PHE A 204 -8.83 -21.81 -2.40
C PHE A 204 -8.34 -22.46 -3.69
N GLY A 205 -7.86 -21.68 -4.66
CA GLY A 205 -7.41 -22.19 -5.93
C GLY A 205 -6.15 -23.06 -5.82
N THR A 206 -5.23 -22.72 -4.92
CA THR A 206 -4.05 -23.58 -4.69
C THR A 206 -4.41 -24.91 -4.04
N ARG A 207 -5.49 -24.99 -3.28
CA ARG A 207 -6.02 -26.26 -2.74
C ARG A 207 -6.56 -27.17 -3.84
N ILE A 208 -7.24 -26.59 -4.83
CA ILE A 208 -7.77 -27.33 -5.99
C ILE A 208 -6.62 -27.84 -6.86
N THR A 209 -5.54 -27.08 -7.00
CA THR A 209 -4.36 -27.46 -7.78
C THR A 209 -3.35 -28.35 -7.03
N GLY A 210 -3.68 -28.81 -5.82
CA GLY A 210 -2.82 -29.66 -5.00
C GLY A 210 -1.64 -28.95 -4.32
N LYS A 211 -1.60 -27.62 -4.37
CA LYS A 211 -0.59 -26.78 -3.70
C LYS A 211 -1.28 -25.99 -2.59
N ASN A 212 -1.10 -26.41 -1.34
CA ASN A 212 -1.77 -25.80 -0.20
C ASN A 212 -1.03 -24.53 0.30
N LEU A 213 -1.24 -23.37 -0.33
CA LEU A 213 -0.76 -22.11 0.24
C LEU A 213 -1.43 -21.86 1.60
N ARG A 214 -0.64 -21.42 2.56
CA ARG A 214 -1.16 -20.95 3.86
C ARG A 214 -1.92 -19.65 3.67
N LEU A 215 -2.88 -19.38 4.52
CA LEU A 215 -3.63 -18.11 4.49
C LEU A 215 -2.69 -16.90 4.59
N PHE A 216 -1.67 -16.99 5.45
CA PHE A 216 -0.65 -15.97 5.60
C PHE A 216 0.02 -15.65 4.25
N ASP A 217 0.53 -16.67 3.55
CA ASP A 217 1.23 -16.49 2.27
C ASP A 217 0.30 -15.89 1.19
N SER A 218 -0.98 -16.30 1.18
CA SER A 218 -1.99 -15.72 0.28
C SER A 218 -2.24 -14.24 0.56
N VAL A 219 -2.29 -13.83 1.83
CA VAL A 219 -2.51 -12.44 2.24
C VAL A 219 -1.31 -11.56 1.86
N VAL A 220 -0.10 -11.96 2.25
CA VAL A 220 1.11 -11.15 2.03
C VAL A 220 1.46 -11.04 0.54
N THR A 221 1.27 -12.12 -0.23
CA THR A 221 1.43 -12.12 -1.68
C THR A 221 0.42 -11.20 -2.35
N SER A 222 -0.85 -11.22 -1.91
CA SER A 222 -1.88 -10.33 -2.45
C SER A 222 -1.61 -8.85 -2.11
N PHE A 223 -1.07 -8.56 -0.94
CA PHE A 223 -0.67 -7.18 -0.59
C PHE A 223 0.45 -6.66 -1.49
N ALA A 224 1.48 -7.46 -1.72
CA ALA A 224 2.57 -7.10 -2.60
C ALA A 224 2.13 -6.96 -4.07
N THR A 225 1.22 -7.83 -4.52
CA THR A 225 0.63 -7.78 -5.86
C THR A 225 -0.25 -6.53 -6.02
N ALA A 226 -1.09 -6.21 -5.02
CA ALA A 226 -1.99 -5.07 -5.07
C ALA A 226 -1.25 -3.73 -5.18
N GLY A 227 -0.11 -3.60 -4.52
CA GLY A 227 0.78 -2.45 -4.69
C GLY A 227 1.58 -2.47 -6.00
N THR A 228 1.49 -3.53 -6.80
CA THR A 228 2.34 -3.78 -7.99
C THR A 228 3.85 -3.71 -7.69
N GLY A 229 4.24 -3.96 -6.41
CA GLY A 229 5.60 -3.75 -5.94
C GLY A 229 6.49 -4.99 -6.02
N GLY A 230 5.93 -6.17 -5.80
CA GLY A 230 6.62 -7.45 -5.97
C GLY A 230 7.44 -7.95 -4.78
N PHE A 231 7.31 -7.37 -3.58
CA PHE A 231 7.89 -7.99 -2.38
C PHE A 231 7.35 -9.40 -2.18
N SER A 232 8.26 -10.34 -1.88
CA SER A 232 7.92 -11.73 -1.60
C SER A 232 8.31 -12.11 -0.18
N VAL A 233 7.76 -13.22 0.28
CA VAL A 233 8.14 -13.90 1.54
C VAL A 233 9.08 -15.08 1.30
N LEU A 234 9.41 -15.35 0.04
CA LEU A 234 10.35 -16.38 -0.41
C LEU A 234 11.54 -15.71 -1.09
N ASN A 235 12.73 -16.30 -0.96
CA ASN A 235 13.95 -15.83 -1.59
C ASN A 235 13.85 -15.86 -3.12
N ASP A 236 13.26 -16.93 -3.67
CA ASP A 236 13.02 -17.09 -5.11
C ASP A 236 11.74 -16.39 -5.59
N SER A 237 11.24 -15.41 -4.82
CA SER A 237 10.02 -14.70 -5.15
C SER A 237 8.82 -15.64 -5.37
N ILE A 238 7.96 -15.36 -6.36
CA ILE A 238 6.77 -16.17 -6.66
C ILE A 238 7.14 -17.58 -7.20
N LEU A 239 8.32 -17.73 -7.81
CA LEU A 239 8.80 -19.02 -8.29
C LEU A 239 8.97 -20.03 -7.16
N GLY A 240 9.34 -19.60 -5.96
CA GLY A 240 9.48 -20.45 -4.77
C GLY A 240 8.21 -21.18 -4.35
N TYR A 241 7.03 -20.76 -4.81
CA TYR A 241 5.78 -21.52 -4.60
C TYR A 241 5.67 -22.75 -5.52
N HIS A 242 6.49 -22.86 -6.55
CA HIS A 242 6.47 -23.95 -7.55
C HIS A 242 5.06 -24.22 -8.10
N SER A 243 4.30 -23.18 -8.39
CA SER A 243 2.90 -23.24 -8.80
C SER A 243 2.60 -22.27 -9.94
N LYS A 244 2.41 -22.80 -11.13
CA LYS A 244 1.96 -22.01 -12.30
C LYS A 244 0.65 -21.27 -12.05
N PHE A 245 -0.23 -21.82 -11.22
CA PHE A 245 -1.46 -21.16 -10.84
C PHE A 245 -1.19 -19.86 -10.08
N VAL A 246 -0.28 -19.90 -9.09
CA VAL A 246 0.10 -18.68 -8.31
C VAL A 246 0.74 -17.65 -9.22
N GLU A 247 1.66 -18.06 -10.10
CA GLU A 247 2.32 -17.19 -11.07
C GLU A 247 1.28 -16.44 -11.93
N TRP A 248 0.35 -17.18 -12.56
CA TRP A 248 -0.68 -16.57 -13.42
C TRP A 248 -1.64 -15.65 -12.66
N VAL A 249 -2.07 -16.05 -11.46
CA VAL A 249 -2.93 -15.20 -10.63
C VAL A 249 -2.22 -13.89 -10.30
N CYS A 250 -0.94 -13.94 -9.90
CA CYS A 250 -0.17 -12.73 -9.61
C CYS A 250 -0.01 -11.85 -10.83
N VAL A 251 0.34 -12.41 -12.00
CA VAL A 251 0.50 -11.65 -13.26
C VAL A 251 -0.81 -10.94 -13.64
N ILE A 252 -1.94 -11.68 -13.62
CA ILE A 252 -3.25 -11.11 -13.97
C ILE A 252 -3.64 -9.99 -13.00
N PHE A 253 -3.48 -10.22 -11.69
CA PHE A 253 -3.85 -9.20 -10.70
C PHE A 253 -2.90 -8.01 -10.70
N MET A 254 -1.59 -8.17 -10.92
CA MET A 254 -0.68 -7.03 -11.10
C MET A 254 -1.09 -6.18 -12.31
N PHE A 255 -1.46 -6.81 -13.43
CA PHE A 255 -1.99 -6.10 -14.58
C PHE A 255 -3.28 -5.33 -14.22
N LEU A 256 -4.22 -5.97 -13.52
CA LEU A 256 -5.47 -5.34 -13.09
C LEU A 256 -5.24 -4.19 -12.09
N PHE A 257 -4.36 -4.35 -11.11
CA PHE A 257 -4.03 -3.30 -10.14
C PHE A 257 -3.29 -2.12 -10.77
N GLY A 258 -2.60 -2.31 -11.90
CA GLY A 258 -1.96 -1.23 -12.65
C GLY A 258 -2.92 -0.38 -13.49
N VAL A 259 -4.17 -0.82 -13.66
CA VAL A 259 -5.21 -0.06 -14.37
C VAL A 259 -5.71 1.10 -13.51
N ASN A 260 -5.98 2.25 -14.13
CA ASN A 260 -6.58 3.39 -13.44
C ASN A 260 -7.92 3.01 -12.77
N PHE A 261 -8.00 3.15 -11.45
CA PHE A 261 -9.14 2.71 -10.65
C PHE A 261 -10.46 3.42 -10.98
N ASN A 262 -10.42 4.61 -11.61
CA ASN A 262 -11.63 5.28 -12.11
C ASN A 262 -12.37 4.43 -13.16
N LEU A 263 -11.66 3.60 -13.92
CA LEU A 263 -12.27 2.72 -14.91
C LEU A 263 -13.14 1.65 -14.26
N TYR A 264 -12.70 1.09 -13.13
CA TYR A 264 -13.53 0.16 -12.36
C TYR A 264 -14.81 0.81 -11.84
N PHE A 265 -14.72 2.07 -11.42
CA PHE A 265 -15.92 2.83 -11.05
C PHE A 265 -16.86 3.03 -12.24
N PHE A 266 -16.35 3.32 -13.44
CA PHE A 266 -17.18 3.39 -14.65
C PHE A 266 -17.82 2.04 -15.00
N LEU A 267 -17.09 0.93 -14.83
CA LEU A 267 -17.62 -0.42 -15.03
C LEU A 267 -18.75 -0.72 -14.05
N LEU A 268 -18.60 -0.41 -12.76
CA LEU A 268 -19.61 -0.59 -11.72
C LEU A 268 -20.85 0.29 -11.96
N THR A 269 -20.67 1.48 -12.53
CA THR A 269 -21.80 2.38 -12.88
C THR A 269 -22.39 2.13 -14.26
N LYS A 270 -22.02 0.98 -14.91
CA LYS A 270 -22.49 0.54 -16.24
C LYS A 270 -22.13 1.50 -17.40
N LYS A 271 -21.12 2.34 -17.22
CA LYS A 271 -20.60 3.26 -18.24
C LYS A 271 -19.50 2.61 -19.08
N TYR A 272 -19.78 1.44 -19.63
CA TYR A 272 -18.79 0.61 -20.35
C TYR A 272 -18.11 1.33 -21.51
N LYS A 273 -18.88 2.15 -22.26
CA LYS A 273 -18.32 2.89 -23.42
C LYS A 273 -17.28 3.92 -23.00
N GLU A 274 -17.46 4.57 -21.85
CA GLU A 274 -16.51 5.53 -21.30
C GLU A 274 -15.22 4.82 -20.86
N ALA A 275 -15.35 3.65 -20.18
CA ALA A 275 -14.21 2.87 -19.72
C ALA A 275 -13.33 2.35 -20.88
N PHE A 276 -13.92 1.76 -21.93
CA PHE A 276 -13.14 1.19 -23.04
C PHE A 276 -12.65 2.21 -24.08
N LYS A 277 -13.19 3.44 -24.08
CA LYS A 277 -12.72 4.54 -24.93
C LYS A 277 -11.60 5.36 -24.28
N ASP A 278 -11.28 5.10 -23.01
CA ASP A 278 -10.23 5.81 -22.30
C ASP A 278 -8.87 5.60 -22.96
N GLU A 279 -8.18 6.70 -23.28
CA GLU A 279 -6.91 6.67 -23.99
C GLU A 279 -5.78 6.12 -23.11
N GLU A 280 -5.80 6.41 -21.80
CA GLU A 280 -4.84 5.92 -20.85
C GLU A 280 -4.90 4.39 -20.77
N PHE A 281 -6.11 3.83 -20.66
CA PHE A 281 -6.30 2.38 -20.64
C PHE A 281 -5.80 1.69 -21.91
N ARG A 282 -6.14 2.23 -23.07
CA ARG A 282 -5.69 1.66 -24.35
C ARG A 282 -4.17 1.68 -24.47
N THR A 283 -3.56 2.81 -24.11
CA THR A 283 -2.10 2.97 -24.16
C THR A 283 -1.44 2.01 -23.18
N TYR A 284 -1.96 1.87 -21.96
CA TYR A 284 -1.48 0.91 -20.96
C TYR A 284 -1.51 -0.52 -21.50
N VAL A 285 -2.62 -0.96 -22.09
CA VAL A 285 -2.77 -2.30 -22.66
C VAL A 285 -1.78 -2.52 -23.81
N ILE A 286 -1.68 -1.56 -24.75
CA ILE A 286 -0.79 -1.66 -25.91
C ILE A 286 0.68 -1.77 -25.46
N ILE A 287 1.11 -0.92 -24.52
CA ILE A 287 2.49 -0.94 -24.02
C ILE A 287 2.79 -2.29 -23.35
N ASN A 288 1.93 -2.76 -22.44
CA ASN A 288 2.15 -4.04 -21.77
C ASN A 288 2.22 -5.20 -22.75
N LEU A 289 1.27 -5.30 -23.69
CA LEU A 289 1.27 -6.37 -24.68
C LEU A 289 2.50 -6.31 -25.59
N THR A 290 2.91 -5.11 -26.00
CA THR A 290 4.11 -4.93 -26.82
C THR A 290 5.35 -5.44 -26.10
N PHE A 291 5.56 -5.06 -24.84
CA PHE A 291 6.71 -5.56 -24.08
C PHE A 291 6.66 -7.05 -23.81
N ILE A 292 5.47 -7.61 -23.50
CA ILE A 292 5.30 -9.05 -23.33
C ILE A 292 5.73 -9.78 -24.62
N ILE A 293 5.24 -9.34 -25.78
CA ILE A 293 5.59 -9.95 -27.08
C ILE A 293 7.09 -9.83 -27.35
N LEU A 294 7.67 -8.63 -27.20
CA LEU A 294 9.10 -8.41 -27.46
C LEU A 294 10.00 -9.26 -26.57
N ILE A 295 9.69 -9.36 -25.28
CA ILE A 295 10.45 -10.18 -24.34
C ILE A 295 10.30 -11.66 -24.70
N THR A 296 9.07 -12.12 -24.96
CA THR A 296 8.83 -13.54 -25.31
C THR A 296 9.50 -13.97 -26.62
N LEU A 297 9.63 -13.04 -27.60
CA LEU A 297 10.33 -13.34 -28.85
C LEU A 297 11.86 -13.31 -28.73
N ASN A 298 12.38 -12.69 -27.66
CA ASN A 298 13.83 -12.57 -27.44
C ASN A 298 14.39 -13.64 -26.47
N ILE A 299 13.53 -14.49 -25.91
CA ILE A 299 13.89 -15.65 -25.09
C ILE A 299 13.82 -16.91 -25.95
#